data_958f440e3e55c55d7157d37e8a2b56df
#
_entry.id   958f440e3e55c55d7157d37e8a2b56df
#
_cell.length_a   1.000
_cell.length_b   1.000
_cell.length_c   1.000
_cell.angle_alpha   90.00
_cell.angle_beta   90.00
_cell.angle_gamma   90.00
#
_symmetry.space_group_name_H-M   'P 1'
#
loop_
_entity.id
_entity.type
_entity.pdbx_description
1 polymer ?
#
loop_
_entity_poly.entity_id
_entity_poly.type
_entity_poly.pdbx_seq_one_letter_code
_entity_poly.pdbx_strand_id
1 'polypeptide(L)'
;MTRDEIMKVIEEENIHFFRLQFVDIFGFMKNVAIPRSQIEKALDGKMMFDGSSIDGFVRIDESDMYLIPDYDTFVVLPWRNKEGIAAARIICDIYMSDGETPFVGCPRVNLKRVLAEAKEMGFTMNVGTEAEFFLFELDEDGLPTTETSDVAGYFSLDPEDKANDCRREIIETLEKMG
;
A
#
# COMPACT_ATOMS: atom_id res chain seq x y z
N MET A 1 6.57 -14.54 0.88
CA MET A 1 7.75 -14.63 -0.02
C MET A 1 9.04 -14.52 0.77
N THR A 2 10.14 -15.11 0.25
CA THR A 2 11.48 -14.90 0.82
C THR A 2 12.17 -13.70 0.14
N ARG A 3 13.25 -13.18 0.75
CA ARG A 3 14.07 -12.12 0.16
C ARG A 3 14.59 -12.49 -1.23
N ASP A 4 15.05 -13.72 -1.40
CA ASP A 4 15.63 -14.18 -2.67
C ASP A 4 14.57 -14.33 -3.79
N GLU A 5 13.36 -14.76 -3.43
CA GLU A 5 12.22 -14.78 -4.36
C GLU A 5 11.84 -13.36 -4.82
N ILE A 6 11.84 -12.39 -3.91
CA ILE A 6 11.60 -10.97 -4.25
C ILE A 6 12.68 -10.47 -5.20
N MET A 7 13.96 -10.71 -4.90
CA MET A 7 15.07 -10.30 -5.75
C MET A 7 14.98 -10.90 -7.17
N LYS A 8 14.55 -12.16 -7.27
CA LYS A 8 14.31 -12.82 -8.55
C LYS A 8 13.19 -12.12 -9.35
N VAL A 9 12.07 -11.83 -8.74
CA VAL A 9 10.96 -11.09 -9.38
C VAL A 9 11.42 -9.70 -9.85
N ILE A 10 12.23 -9.01 -9.05
CA ILE A 10 12.80 -7.70 -9.41
C ILE A 10 13.60 -7.77 -10.71
N GLU A 11 14.39 -8.82 -10.90
CA GLU A 11 15.16 -9.03 -12.13
C GLU A 11 14.25 -9.39 -13.31
N GLU A 12 13.35 -10.36 -13.13
CA GLU A 12 12.46 -10.88 -14.17
C GLU A 12 11.49 -9.82 -14.69
N GLU A 13 10.91 -9.00 -13.80
CA GLU A 13 9.94 -7.96 -14.12
C GLU A 13 10.58 -6.59 -14.41
N ASN A 14 11.91 -6.49 -14.40
CA ASN A 14 12.66 -5.25 -14.64
C ASN A 14 12.18 -4.10 -13.75
N ILE A 15 12.08 -4.32 -12.44
CA ILE A 15 11.57 -3.34 -11.49
C ILE A 15 12.64 -2.32 -11.14
N HIS A 16 12.34 -1.04 -11.34
CA HIS A 16 13.27 0.07 -11.11
C HIS A 16 12.93 0.95 -9.91
N PHE A 17 11.65 0.99 -9.50
CA PHE A 17 11.19 1.81 -8.39
C PHE A 17 10.36 0.99 -7.40
N PHE A 18 10.55 1.28 -6.13
CA PHE A 18 9.86 0.61 -5.03
C PHE A 18 9.18 1.64 -4.15
N ARG A 19 7.98 1.28 -3.69
CA ARG A 19 7.20 2.04 -2.74
C ARG A 19 7.20 1.29 -1.42
N LEU A 20 7.93 1.80 -0.43
CA LEU A 20 7.88 1.33 0.95
C LEU A 20 6.69 2.04 1.60
N GLN A 21 5.61 1.31 1.81
CA GLN A 21 4.32 1.86 2.23
C GLN A 21 4.06 1.60 3.71
N PHE A 22 3.47 2.56 4.39
CA PHE A 22 3.01 2.45 5.77
C PHE A 22 1.77 3.32 5.99
N VAL A 23 1.15 3.23 7.17
CA VAL A 23 -0.09 3.96 7.48
C VAL A 23 0.17 4.91 8.65
N ASP A 24 -0.32 6.15 8.56
CA ASP A 24 -0.32 7.09 9.67
C ASP A 24 -1.51 6.84 10.63
N ILE A 25 -1.57 7.62 11.72
CA ILE A 25 -2.63 7.48 12.75
C ILE A 25 -4.03 7.84 12.25
N PHE A 26 -4.15 8.52 11.12
CA PHE A 26 -5.43 8.88 10.48
C PHE A 26 -5.89 7.85 9.45
N GLY A 27 -5.11 6.79 9.21
CA GLY A 27 -5.41 5.78 8.20
C GLY A 27 -4.91 6.12 6.79
N PHE A 28 -4.20 7.24 6.60
CA PHE A 28 -3.65 7.59 5.30
C PHE A 28 -2.41 6.78 4.96
N MET A 29 -2.41 6.23 3.76
CA MET A 29 -1.25 5.53 3.23
C MET A 29 -0.13 6.53 2.89
N LYS A 30 1.01 6.34 3.53
CA LYS A 30 2.27 7.07 3.25
C LYS A 30 3.23 6.15 2.50
N ASN A 31 4.22 6.72 1.83
CA ASN A 31 5.27 5.93 1.22
C ASN A 31 6.60 6.67 1.11
N VAL A 32 7.68 5.91 1.17
CA VAL A 32 9.01 6.32 0.73
C VAL A 32 9.30 5.62 -0.60
N ALA A 33 9.56 6.40 -1.64
CA ALA A 33 9.92 5.87 -2.95
C ALA A 33 11.44 5.76 -3.06
N ILE A 34 11.94 4.58 -3.45
CA ILE A 34 13.35 4.31 -3.60
C ILE A 34 13.68 3.73 -4.98
N PRO A 35 14.88 4.02 -5.54
CA PRO A 35 15.37 3.39 -6.75
C PRO A 35 15.86 1.96 -6.47
N ARG A 36 16.00 1.16 -7.55
CA ARG A 36 16.51 -0.21 -7.50
C ARG A 36 17.84 -0.35 -6.73
N SER A 37 18.73 0.60 -6.82
CA SER A 37 20.02 0.59 -6.12
C SER A 37 19.91 0.58 -4.59
N GLN A 38 18.75 0.89 -4.02
CA GLN A 38 18.51 0.91 -2.58
C GLN A 38 17.68 -0.28 -2.09
N ILE A 39 17.24 -1.17 -2.99
CA ILE A 39 16.28 -2.22 -2.61
C ILE A 39 16.88 -3.23 -1.63
N GLU A 40 18.14 -3.62 -1.78
CA GLU A 40 18.76 -4.56 -0.85
C GLU A 40 18.82 -4.00 0.57
N LYS A 41 19.18 -2.71 0.70
CA LYS A 41 19.15 -2.01 1.98
C LYS A 41 17.74 -1.98 2.59
N ALA A 42 16.72 -1.77 1.76
CA ALA A 42 15.33 -1.75 2.19
C ALA A 42 14.85 -3.15 2.63
N LEU A 43 15.15 -4.19 1.86
CA LEU A 43 14.81 -5.57 2.21
C LEU A 43 15.53 -6.02 3.51
N ASP A 44 16.74 -5.55 3.76
CA ASP A 44 17.46 -5.80 5.01
C ASP A 44 16.89 -5.02 6.22
N GLY A 45 15.80 -4.25 6.06
CA GLY A 45 15.21 -3.46 7.13
C GLY A 45 16.07 -2.28 7.60
N LYS A 46 16.99 -1.79 6.74
CA LYS A 46 17.95 -0.73 7.06
C LYS A 46 17.55 0.64 6.47
N MET A 47 16.34 0.74 5.93
CA MET A 47 15.85 1.99 5.39
C MET A 47 15.23 2.84 6.49
N MET A 48 15.71 4.08 6.61
CA MET A 48 15.27 5.05 7.60
C MET A 48 14.46 6.17 6.93
N PHE A 49 13.61 6.80 7.71
CA PHE A 49 12.88 8.01 7.33
C PHE A 49 12.70 8.92 8.55
N ASP A 50 12.42 10.20 8.29
CA ASP A 50 12.10 11.17 9.34
C ASP A 50 10.64 11.03 9.79
N GLY A 51 10.43 10.35 10.93
CA GLY A 51 9.11 10.16 11.53
C GLY A 51 8.51 11.44 12.11
N SER A 52 9.31 12.48 12.39
CA SER A 52 8.80 13.74 12.94
C SER A 52 7.93 14.50 11.93
N SER A 53 8.06 14.19 10.64
CA SER A 53 7.23 14.73 9.56
C SER A 53 5.87 14.05 9.42
N ILE A 54 5.59 13.02 10.24
CA ILE A 54 4.33 12.26 10.23
C ILE A 54 3.53 12.58 11.48
N ASP A 55 2.31 13.08 11.30
CA ASP A 55 1.42 13.42 12.41
C ASP A 55 1.20 12.22 13.35
N GLY A 56 1.40 12.46 14.64
CA GLY A 56 1.23 11.46 15.69
C GLY A 56 2.37 10.46 15.84
N PHE A 57 3.47 10.62 15.08
CA PHE A 57 4.66 9.79 15.25
C PHE A 57 5.59 10.38 16.34
N VAL A 58 6.87 10.52 16.07
CA VAL A 58 7.87 10.97 17.05
C VAL A 58 8.13 12.46 16.97
N ARG A 59 8.87 13.01 17.94
CA ARG A 59 9.34 14.39 17.91
C ARG A 59 10.65 14.50 17.16
N ILE A 60 11.07 15.74 16.85
CA ILE A 60 12.24 16.05 16.04
C ILE A 60 13.56 15.58 16.64
N ASP A 61 13.64 15.44 17.95
CA ASP A 61 14.80 14.95 18.72
C ASP A 61 14.96 13.41 18.66
N GLU A 62 13.91 12.69 18.21
CA GLU A 62 13.88 11.23 18.04
C GLU A 62 13.36 10.87 16.64
N SER A 63 13.67 11.69 15.63
CA SER A 63 13.00 11.66 14.33
C SER A 63 13.28 10.43 13.48
N ASP A 64 14.44 9.83 13.62
CA ASP A 64 14.86 8.70 12.79
C ASP A 64 14.11 7.41 13.14
N MET A 65 13.40 6.87 12.19
CA MET A 65 12.65 5.62 12.32
C MET A 65 12.97 4.66 11.19
N TYR A 66 12.79 3.35 11.42
CA TYR A 66 13.05 2.32 10.44
C TYR A 66 11.79 1.81 9.78
N LEU A 67 11.89 1.51 8.48
CA LEU A 67 10.91 0.82 7.68
C LEU A 67 11.28 -0.68 7.61
N ILE A 68 10.56 -1.51 8.33
CA ILE A 68 10.77 -2.97 8.33
C ILE A 68 9.78 -3.60 7.34
N PRO A 69 10.26 -4.13 6.20
CA PRO A 69 9.39 -4.64 5.14
C PRO A 69 8.72 -5.95 5.52
N ASP A 70 7.43 -6.06 5.22
CA ASP A 70 6.69 -7.32 5.27
C ASP A 70 6.69 -7.96 3.88
N TYR A 71 7.49 -8.99 3.69
CA TYR A 71 7.73 -9.63 2.40
C TYR A 71 6.48 -10.25 1.77
N ASP A 72 5.52 -10.67 2.59
CA ASP A 72 4.26 -11.24 2.12
C ASP A 72 3.33 -10.19 1.47
N THR A 73 3.68 -8.91 1.59
CA THR A 73 2.96 -7.80 0.98
C THR A 73 3.61 -7.27 -0.29
N PHE A 74 4.70 -7.88 -0.76
CA PHE A 74 5.36 -7.47 -1.98
C PHE A 74 4.45 -7.69 -3.21
N VAL A 75 4.26 -6.64 -4.01
CA VAL A 75 3.42 -6.67 -5.22
C VAL A 75 4.02 -5.79 -6.31
N VAL A 76 4.08 -6.33 -7.52
CA VAL A 76 4.36 -5.54 -8.74
C VAL A 76 3.10 -4.75 -9.10
N LEU A 77 3.24 -3.45 -9.36
CA LEU A 77 2.11 -2.55 -9.64
C LEU A 77 1.75 -2.59 -11.13
N PRO A 78 0.61 -3.20 -11.53
CA PRO A 78 0.29 -3.43 -12.95
C PRO A 78 0.18 -2.14 -13.78
N TRP A 79 -0.30 -1.05 -13.16
CA TRP A 79 -0.49 0.25 -13.83
C TRP A 79 0.78 1.10 -13.94
N ARG A 80 1.91 0.65 -13.39
CA ARG A 80 3.18 1.37 -13.39
C ARG A 80 4.21 0.81 -14.36
N ASN A 81 3.81 -0.15 -15.17
CA ASN A 81 4.69 -0.75 -16.20
C ASN A 81 4.56 0.06 -17.49
N LYS A 82 5.19 1.24 -17.53
CA LYS A 82 5.31 2.07 -18.75
C LYS A 82 6.71 1.91 -19.31
N GLU A 83 6.80 1.76 -20.64
CA GLU A 83 8.08 1.69 -21.37
C GLU A 83 9.01 0.53 -20.91
N GLY A 84 8.43 -0.55 -20.38
CA GLY A 84 9.21 -1.67 -19.85
C GLY A 84 9.88 -1.41 -18.50
N ILE A 85 9.51 -0.35 -17.81
CA ILE A 85 9.98 -0.03 -16.46
C ILE A 85 8.86 -0.28 -15.46
N ALA A 86 9.01 -1.33 -14.67
CA ALA A 86 8.05 -1.69 -13.65
C ALA A 86 8.32 -1.00 -12.30
N ALA A 87 7.28 -0.88 -11.49
CA ALA A 87 7.35 -0.47 -10.11
C ALA A 87 6.69 -1.52 -9.20
N ALA A 88 7.18 -1.66 -7.98
CA ALA A 88 6.59 -2.52 -6.97
C ALA A 88 6.32 -1.76 -5.68
N ARG A 89 5.50 -2.35 -4.82
CA ARG A 89 5.31 -1.89 -3.43
C ARG A 89 5.62 -3.00 -2.44
N ILE A 90 5.94 -2.60 -1.22
CA ILE A 90 5.99 -3.47 -0.05
C ILE A 90 5.46 -2.68 1.14
N ILE A 91 4.64 -3.29 1.99
CA ILE A 91 4.13 -2.66 3.20
C ILE A 91 5.16 -2.87 4.31
N CYS A 92 5.42 -1.81 5.08
CA CYS A 92 6.39 -1.82 6.15
C CYS A 92 5.72 -1.60 7.50
N ASP A 93 6.27 -2.24 8.51
CA ASP A 93 6.08 -1.89 9.90
C ASP A 93 7.07 -0.79 10.29
N ILE A 94 6.69 0.07 11.23
CA ILE A 94 7.54 1.16 11.70
C ILE A 94 8.21 0.75 13.01
N TYR A 95 9.53 0.96 13.07
CA TYR A 95 10.36 0.69 14.24
C TYR A 95 11.09 1.93 14.69
N MET A 96 11.43 1.98 15.98
CA MET A 96 12.20 3.07 16.60
C MET A 96 13.61 3.18 16.02
N SER A 97 14.34 4.21 16.39
CA SER A 97 15.70 4.49 15.93
C SER A 97 16.73 3.41 16.26
N ASP A 98 16.43 2.51 17.20
CA ASP A 98 17.25 1.33 17.50
C ASP A 98 17.13 0.22 16.43
N GLY A 99 16.13 0.30 15.54
CA GLY A 99 15.85 -0.71 14.51
C GLY A 99 15.30 -2.04 15.03
N GLU A 100 15.05 -2.16 16.33
CA GLU A 100 14.63 -3.39 17.01
C GLU A 100 13.27 -3.25 17.70
N THR A 101 12.97 -2.08 18.24
CA THR A 101 11.74 -1.81 18.97
C THR A 101 10.59 -1.39 18.03
N PRO A 102 9.49 -2.17 17.93
CA PRO A 102 8.33 -1.76 17.15
C PRO A 102 7.72 -0.46 17.69
N PHE A 103 7.40 0.47 16.80
CA PHE A 103 6.80 1.74 17.20
C PHE A 103 5.33 1.55 17.59
N VAL A 104 5.02 1.85 18.86
CA VAL A 104 3.65 1.67 19.41
C VAL A 104 2.61 2.62 18.79
N GLY A 105 3.03 3.70 18.15
CA GLY A 105 2.16 4.60 17.40
C GLY A 105 1.82 4.11 15.98
N CYS A 106 2.44 3.04 15.50
CA CYS A 106 2.14 2.46 14.20
C CYS A 106 0.84 1.65 14.25
N PRO A 107 -0.22 2.03 13.47
CA PRO A 107 -1.49 1.30 13.48
C PRO A 107 -1.34 -0.17 13.09
N ARG A 108 -0.48 -0.47 12.10
CA ARG A 108 -0.25 -1.83 11.63
C ARG A 108 0.43 -2.71 12.69
N VAL A 109 1.40 -2.18 13.41
CA VAL A 109 2.07 -2.87 14.53
C VAL A 109 1.05 -3.20 15.63
N ASN A 110 0.17 -2.23 15.97
CA ASN A 110 -0.88 -2.45 16.97
C ASN A 110 -1.88 -3.51 16.52
N LEU A 111 -2.30 -3.50 15.26
CA LEU A 111 -3.19 -4.54 14.70
C LEU A 111 -2.53 -5.91 14.80
N LYS A 112 -1.27 -6.06 14.39
CA LYS A 112 -0.52 -7.32 14.50
C LYS A 112 -0.46 -7.84 15.93
N ARG A 113 -0.25 -6.94 16.91
CA ARG A 113 -0.24 -7.29 18.34
C ARG A 113 -1.60 -7.85 18.80
N VAL A 114 -2.69 -7.16 18.47
CA VAL A 114 -4.05 -7.61 18.84
C VAL A 114 -4.41 -8.93 18.14
N LEU A 115 -4.01 -9.11 16.88
CA LEU A 115 -4.21 -10.37 16.16
C LEU A 115 -3.43 -11.53 16.80
N ALA A 116 -2.24 -11.27 17.33
CA ALA A 116 -1.47 -12.28 18.05
C ALA A 116 -2.17 -12.67 19.37
N GLU A 117 -2.69 -11.71 20.13
CA GLU A 117 -3.49 -11.99 21.35
C GLU A 117 -4.75 -12.81 21.02
N ALA A 118 -5.47 -12.47 19.95
CA ALA A 118 -6.63 -13.25 19.50
C ALA A 118 -6.25 -14.70 19.13
N LYS A 119 -5.12 -14.87 18.46
CA LYS A 119 -4.60 -16.18 18.09
C LYS A 119 -4.25 -17.04 19.33
N GLU A 120 -3.66 -16.45 20.36
CA GLU A 120 -3.41 -17.14 21.63
C GLU A 120 -4.71 -17.60 22.31
N MET A 121 -5.81 -16.85 22.14
CA MET A 121 -7.14 -17.21 22.60
C MET A 121 -7.83 -18.26 21.70
N GLY A 122 -7.21 -18.71 20.61
CA GLY A 122 -7.75 -19.69 19.67
C GLY A 122 -8.63 -19.10 18.55
N PHE A 123 -8.61 -17.78 18.33
CA PHE A 123 -9.41 -17.12 17.30
C PHE A 123 -8.55 -16.69 16.10
N THR A 124 -9.19 -16.73 14.92
CA THR A 124 -8.69 -16.10 13.69
C THR A 124 -9.68 -15.03 13.26
N MET A 125 -9.20 -13.81 13.07
CA MET A 125 -10.03 -12.70 12.59
C MET A 125 -9.96 -12.64 11.06
N ASN A 126 -11.14 -12.66 10.42
CA ASN A 126 -11.29 -12.38 9.00
C ASN A 126 -12.06 -11.07 8.81
N VAL A 127 -11.62 -10.25 7.87
CA VAL A 127 -12.24 -8.95 7.55
C VAL A 127 -12.53 -8.89 6.05
N GLY A 128 -13.76 -8.53 5.69
CA GLY A 128 -14.13 -8.10 4.35
C GLY A 128 -14.27 -6.58 4.34
N THR A 129 -13.68 -5.93 3.36
CA THR A 129 -13.81 -4.47 3.18
C THR A 129 -14.75 -4.18 2.03
N GLU A 130 -15.62 -3.18 2.20
CA GLU A 130 -16.52 -2.67 1.17
C GLU A 130 -16.15 -1.22 0.90
N ALA A 131 -15.69 -0.93 -0.32
CA ALA A 131 -15.33 0.42 -0.73
C ALA A 131 -16.50 1.05 -1.50
N GLU A 132 -17.02 2.17 -1.00
CA GLU A 132 -18.05 2.97 -1.67
C GLU A 132 -17.42 4.23 -2.23
N PHE A 133 -17.70 4.55 -3.50
CA PHE A 133 -17.16 5.74 -4.16
C PHE A 133 -18.06 6.21 -5.30
N PHE A 134 -17.91 7.48 -5.66
CA PHE A 134 -18.54 8.08 -6.84
C PHE A 134 -17.52 8.23 -7.95
N LEU A 135 -17.96 8.01 -9.20
CA LEU A 135 -17.22 8.35 -10.39
C LEU A 135 -17.78 9.68 -10.93
N PHE A 136 -16.89 10.64 -11.15
CA PHE A 136 -17.24 11.95 -11.70
C PHE A 136 -16.68 12.07 -13.12
N GLU A 137 -17.44 12.75 -13.98
CA GLU A 137 -16.97 13.13 -15.30
C GLU A 137 -15.77 14.09 -15.19
N LEU A 138 -14.88 14.03 -16.16
CA LEU A 138 -13.81 15.01 -16.31
C LEU A 138 -14.26 16.12 -17.27
N ASP A 139 -13.83 17.35 -17.02
CA ASP A 139 -14.01 18.45 -17.94
C ASP A 139 -13.04 18.36 -19.16
N GLU A 140 -13.11 19.37 -20.05
CA GLU A 140 -12.27 19.42 -21.26
C GLU A 140 -10.76 19.50 -20.95
N ASP A 141 -10.40 19.99 -19.76
CA ASP A 141 -9.03 20.09 -19.29
C ASP A 141 -8.58 18.82 -18.51
N GLY A 142 -9.46 17.81 -18.37
CA GLY A 142 -9.21 16.58 -17.64
C GLY A 142 -9.30 16.72 -16.12
N LEU A 143 -9.95 17.78 -15.62
CA LEU A 143 -10.18 17.99 -14.20
C LEU A 143 -11.52 17.37 -13.75
N PRO A 144 -11.63 16.85 -12.53
CA PRO A 144 -12.87 16.26 -12.03
C PRO A 144 -13.95 17.32 -11.84
N THR A 145 -15.15 17.00 -12.33
CA THR A 145 -16.36 17.80 -12.11
C THR A 145 -17.13 17.29 -10.89
N THR A 146 -18.33 17.85 -10.65
CA THR A 146 -19.30 17.32 -9.67
C THR A 146 -20.43 16.54 -10.35
N GLU A 147 -20.34 16.29 -11.65
CA GLU A 147 -21.30 15.51 -12.41
C GLU A 147 -20.92 14.03 -12.34
N THR A 148 -21.85 13.19 -11.91
CA THR A 148 -21.65 11.73 -11.89
C THR A 148 -21.75 11.15 -13.29
N SER A 149 -21.03 10.08 -13.56
CA SER A 149 -21.02 9.39 -14.86
C SER A 149 -22.41 8.85 -15.25
N ASP A 150 -23.21 8.49 -14.26
CA ASP A 150 -24.58 7.98 -14.44
C ASP A 150 -25.45 8.25 -13.21
N VAL A 151 -26.73 7.83 -13.32
CA VAL A 151 -27.73 7.86 -12.24
C VAL A 151 -28.32 6.47 -12.00
N ALA A 152 -27.54 5.43 -12.31
CA ALA A 152 -27.93 4.03 -12.17
C ALA A 152 -28.30 3.69 -10.72
N GLY A 153 -29.29 2.83 -10.55
CA GLY A 153 -29.69 2.30 -9.26
C GLY A 153 -28.95 1.00 -8.91
N TYR A 154 -29.30 0.46 -7.74
CA TYR A 154 -28.74 -0.81 -7.29
C TYR A 154 -29.12 -1.94 -8.26
N PHE A 155 -28.14 -2.76 -8.68
CA PHE A 155 -28.26 -3.82 -9.68
C PHE A 155 -28.64 -3.37 -11.11
N SER A 156 -28.51 -2.11 -11.48
CA SER A 156 -28.69 -1.68 -12.86
C SER A 156 -27.65 -2.32 -13.79
N LEU A 157 -28.05 -2.46 -15.05
CA LEU A 157 -27.22 -2.99 -16.14
C LEU A 157 -26.97 -1.88 -17.19
N ASP A 158 -26.05 -2.16 -18.11
CA ASP A 158 -25.87 -1.35 -19.31
C ASP A 158 -27.21 -1.20 -20.09
N PRO A 159 -27.52 -0.03 -20.62
CA PRO A 159 -26.69 1.20 -20.71
C PRO A 159 -26.85 2.17 -19.51
N GLU A 160 -27.57 1.82 -18.46
CA GLU A 160 -27.80 2.68 -17.30
C GLU A 160 -26.56 2.75 -16.40
N ASP A 161 -25.85 1.63 -16.22
CA ASP A 161 -24.62 1.53 -15.43
C ASP A 161 -23.40 1.72 -16.32
N LYS A 162 -22.92 2.95 -16.43
CA LYS A 162 -21.69 3.30 -17.18
C LYS A 162 -20.40 2.97 -16.42
N ALA A 163 -20.51 2.66 -15.14
CA ALA A 163 -19.34 2.36 -14.28
C ALA A 163 -18.90 0.89 -14.34
N ASN A 164 -19.60 0.04 -15.09
CA ASN A 164 -19.34 -1.40 -15.17
C ASN A 164 -17.91 -1.72 -15.62
N ASP A 165 -17.42 -1.05 -16.66
CA ASP A 165 -16.05 -1.24 -17.14
C ASP A 165 -14.99 -0.84 -16.11
N CYS A 166 -15.19 0.25 -15.39
CA CYS A 166 -14.30 0.68 -14.31
C CYS A 166 -14.23 -0.37 -13.19
N ARG A 167 -15.37 -0.90 -12.76
CA ARG A 167 -15.39 -1.98 -11.73
C ARG A 167 -14.66 -3.22 -12.21
N ARG A 168 -14.86 -3.63 -13.47
CA ARG A 168 -14.16 -4.78 -14.05
C ARG A 168 -12.64 -4.57 -14.05
N GLU A 169 -12.16 -3.41 -14.49
CA GLU A 169 -10.73 -3.09 -14.49
C GLU A 169 -10.14 -3.07 -13.07
N ILE A 170 -10.88 -2.59 -12.08
CA ILE A 170 -10.47 -2.64 -10.67
C ILE A 170 -10.30 -4.09 -10.23
N ILE A 171 -11.29 -4.95 -10.49
CA ILE A 171 -11.27 -6.37 -10.11
C ILE A 171 -10.09 -7.08 -10.77
N GLU A 172 -9.95 -6.97 -12.09
CA GLU A 172 -8.84 -7.59 -12.84
C GLU A 172 -7.47 -7.11 -12.36
N THR A 173 -7.36 -5.84 -11.94
CA THR A 173 -6.13 -5.28 -11.40
C THR A 173 -5.83 -5.85 -10.03
N LEU A 174 -6.82 -5.97 -9.16
CA LEU A 174 -6.66 -6.55 -7.82
C LEU A 174 -6.30 -8.04 -7.90
N GLU A 175 -6.93 -8.80 -8.81
CA GLU A 175 -6.59 -10.22 -9.04
C GLU A 175 -5.12 -10.41 -9.48
N LYS A 176 -4.59 -9.50 -10.31
CA LYS A 176 -3.15 -9.51 -10.67
C LYS A 176 -2.22 -9.19 -9.50
N MET A 177 -2.73 -8.54 -8.49
CA MET A 177 -1.96 -8.16 -7.30
C MET A 177 -2.01 -9.23 -6.19
N GLY A 178 -2.89 -10.23 -6.27
CA GLY A 178 -3.02 -11.35 -5.34
C GLY A 178 -4.05 -11.17 -4.25
#